data_2946da45d37f692da3d3ff35fe047878
#
_entry.id   2946da45d37f692da3d3ff35fe047878
#
_cell.length_a   1.000
_cell.length_b   1.000
_cell.length_c   1.000
_cell.angle_alpha   90.00
_cell.angle_beta   90.00
_cell.angle_gamma   90.00
#
_symmetry.space_group_name_H-M   'P 1'
#
loop_
_entity.id
_entity.type
_entity.pdbx_description
1 polymer ?
#
loop_
_entity_poly.entity_id
_entity_poly.type
_entity_poly.pdbx_seq_one_letter_code
_entity_poly.pdbx_strand_id
1 'polypeptide(L)'
;MVINNPLVSILVVTYNSGDYIIDTLESIKLQTYENIELIISDDGSLDKTIQLASDWISINKDRFIRTQIIAVEKNTGVSANYNRGVAACTGSWIKNVDGDDLITPNCIESNLRYIEKHSDIEVLFSDMIVFRGSEDNVLYKYSDTDFKGFFELPANDQFKRLIIRNQLPSATLFIKADVLKKYPYNEVYKGVEDYPMWVTLTRNGHKIFYMDEITAKYRKGDSLTSSSQRLYSTFYMDSMEQFYWRELYYFLKENNCEEGILYHMKHFMLYHIAIVVFNNKGLFFYRALFSILRRILKCE
;
A
#
# COMPACT_ATOMS: atom_id res chain seq x y z
N MET A 1 28.91 -17.87 7.54
CA MET A 1 28.09 -16.76 8.07
C MET A 1 26.85 -17.40 8.68
N VAL A 2 26.53 -17.07 9.92
CA VAL A 2 25.29 -17.55 10.55
C VAL A 2 24.16 -16.91 9.74
N ILE A 3 23.41 -17.71 8.99
CA ILE A 3 22.19 -17.25 8.35
C ILE A 3 21.28 -16.84 9.50
N ASN A 4 21.19 -15.53 9.72
CA ASN A 4 20.25 -15.01 10.70
C ASN A 4 18.87 -15.29 10.10
N ASN A 5 18.15 -16.28 10.67
CA ASN A 5 16.83 -16.70 10.23
C ASN A 5 15.76 -15.89 11.01
N PRO A 6 15.57 -14.57 10.73
CA PRO A 6 14.69 -13.74 11.53
C PRO A 6 13.25 -14.17 11.37
N LEU A 7 12.46 -14.06 12.44
CA LEU A 7 11.02 -14.18 12.33
C LEU A 7 10.47 -13.01 11.50
N VAL A 8 9.67 -13.32 10.49
CA VAL A 8 8.98 -12.35 9.64
C VAL A 8 7.48 -12.42 9.93
N SER A 9 6.88 -11.27 10.21
CA SER A 9 5.43 -11.15 10.31
C SER A 9 4.86 -10.87 8.92
N ILE A 10 3.98 -11.73 8.43
CA ILE A 10 3.12 -11.41 7.30
C ILE A 10 1.83 -10.87 7.88
N LEU A 11 1.57 -9.58 7.66
CA LEU A 11 0.38 -8.89 8.10
C LEU A 11 -0.61 -8.77 6.94
N VAL A 12 -1.72 -9.48 7.03
CA VAL A 12 -2.84 -9.36 6.08
C VAL A 12 -3.87 -8.39 6.65
N VAL A 13 -4.18 -7.35 5.88
CA VAL A 13 -5.20 -6.35 6.25
C VAL A 13 -6.43 -6.53 5.40
N THR A 14 -7.60 -6.69 6.02
CA THR A 14 -8.84 -7.04 5.33
C THR A 14 -10.01 -6.14 5.70
N TYR A 15 -10.88 -5.94 4.72
CA TYR A 15 -12.25 -5.42 4.90
C TYR A 15 -13.11 -5.85 3.71
N ASN A 16 -14.10 -6.73 3.95
CA ASN A 16 -14.96 -7.31 2.92
C ASN A 16 -14.18 -7.93 1.75
N SER A 17 -13.19 -8.78 2.08
CA SER A 17 -12.32 -9.46 1.13
C SER A 17 -12.73 -10.93 0.88
N GLY A 18 -13.98 -11.31 1.18
CA GLY A 18 -14.45 -12.70 1.12
C GLY A 18 -14.29 -13.39 -0.22
N ASP A 19 -14.28 -12.64 -1.33
CA ASP A 19 -14.07 -13.19 -2.67
C ASP A 19 -12.59 -13.51 -2.97
N TYR A 20 -11.65 -12.98 -2.19
CA TYR A 20 -10.21 -13.01 -2.52
C TYR A 20 -9.33 -13.55 -1.41
N ILE A 21 -9.78 -13.49 -0.14
CA ILE A 21 -8.95 -13.80 1.03
C ILE A 21 -8.29 -15.18 0.95
N ILE A 22 -8.97 -16.18 0.38
CA ILE A 22 -8.42 -17.53 0.25
C ILE A 22 -7.23 -17.54 -0.73
N ASP A 23 -7.32 -16.86 -1.86
CA ASP A 23 -6.20 -16.74 -2.82
C ASP A 23 -5.00 -16.08 -2.14
N THR A 24 -5.23 -14.99 -1.38
CA THR A 24 -4.20 -14.30 -0.61
C THR A 24 -3.50 -15.25 0.36
N LEU A 25 -4.27 -15.97 1.17
CA LEU A 25 -3.75 -16.90 2.18
C LEU A 25 -3.02 -18.10 1.56
N GLU A 26 -3.49 -18.63 0.42
CA GLU A 26 -2.77 -19.68 -0.30
C GLU A 26 -1.41 -19.17 -0.85
N SER A 27 -1.36 -17.93 -1.36
CA SER A 27 -0.09 -17.34 -1.80
C SER A 27 0.93 -17.18 -0.66
N ILE A 28 0.45 -16.89 0.55
CA ILE A 28 1.27 -16.80 1.76
C ILE A 28 1.74 -18.18 2.22
N LYS A 29 0.88 -19.20 2.16
CA LYS A 29 1.23 -20.58 2.50
C LYS A 29 2.37 -21.12 1.64
N LEU A 30 2.43 -20.72 0.38
CA LEU A 30 3.43 -21.15 -0.60
C LEU A 30 4.81 -20.51 -0.41
N GLN A 31 5.02 -19.64 0.59
CA GLN A 31 6.33 -19.04 0.82
C GLN A 31 7.42 -20.08 1.06
N THR A 32 8.57 -19.93 0.39
CA THR A 32 9.74 -20.80 0.56
C THR A 32 10.42 -20.61 1.92
N TYR A 33 10.30 -19.41 2.49
CA TYR A 33 10.81 -19.09 3.82
C TYR A 33 9.90 -19.63 4.91
N GLU A 34 10.46 -20.33 5.91
CA GLU A 34 9.67 -21.08 6.90
C GLU A 34 9.38 -20.29 8.18
N ASN A 35 10.31 -19.40 8.62
CA ASN A 35 10.19 -18.71 9.90
C ASN A 35 9.25 -17.50 9.82
N ILE A 36 7.96 -17.78 9.66
CA ILE A 36 6.88 -16.80 9.40
C ILE A 36 5.80 -16.91 10.47
N GLU A 37 5.33 -15.77 10.98
CA GLU A 37 4.02 -15.67 11.63
C GLU A 37 3.01 -15.02 10.69
N LEU A 38 1.74 -15.41 10.79
CA LEU A 38 0.62 -14.86 10.03
C LEU A 38 -0.32 -14.10 10.95
N ILE A 39 -0.45 -12.80 10.73
CA ILE A 39 -1.38 -11.92 11.44
C ILE A 39 -2.42 -11.43 10.44
N ILE A 40 -3.70 -11.63 10.75
CA ILE A 40 -4.83 -11.10 9.96
C ILE A 40 -5.51 -10.03 10.80
N SER A 41 -5.58 -8.80 10.30
CA SER A 41 -6.29 -7.69 10.92
C SER A 41 -7.49 -7.31 10.07
N ASP A 42 -8.69 -7.47 10.62
CA ASP A 42 -9.95 -7.22 9.94
C ASP A 42 -10.67 -6.00 10.51
N ASP A 43 -11.14 -5.13 9.64
CA ASP A 43 -11.76 -3.86 10.00
C ASP A 43 -13.30 -3.91 10.03
N GLY A 44 -13.84 -4.99 10.59
CA GLY A 44 -15.29 -5.17 10.76
C GLY A 44 -15.98 -5.60 9.47
N SER A 45 -15.44 -6.60 8.79
CA SER A 45 -16.07 -7.21 7.60
C SER A 45 -17.47 -7.73 7.90
N LEU A 46 -18.38 -7.47 6.97
CA LEU A 46 -19.78 -7.90 7.03
C LEU A 46 -20.06 -9.12 6.13
N ASP A 47 -19.10 -9.50 5.33
CA ASP A 47 -19.16 -10.67 4.45
C ASP A 47 -18.53 -11.91 5.11
N LYS A 48 -18.17 -12.92 4.32
CA LYS A 48 -17.59 -14.17 4.80
C LYS A 48 -16.07 -14.10 5.10
N THR A 49 -15.44 -12.94 5.02
CA THR A 49 -13.97 -12.79 5.15
C THR A 49 -13.43 -13.50 6.39
N ILE A 50 -13.94 -13.18 7.57
CA ILE A 50 -13.47 -13.73 8.85
C ILE A 50 -13.75 -15.22 8.96
N GLN A 51 -14.92 -15.67 8.53
CA GLN A 51 -15.26 -17.10 8.56
C GLN A 51 -14.29 -17.90 7.69
N LEU A 52 -14.08 -17.46 6.44
CA LEU A 52 -13.17 -18.12 5.51
C LEU A 52 -11.72 -18.13 6.02
N ALA A 53 -11.23 -17.01 6.56
CA ALA A 53 -9.90 -16.92 7.14
C ALA A 53 -9.73 -17.85 8.34
N SER A 54 -10.72 -17.93 9.24
CA SER A 54 -10.69 -18.79 10.42
C SER A 54 -10.69 -20.28 10.04
N ASP A 55 -11.55 -20.68 9.10
CA ASP A 55 -11.62 -22.04 8.61
C ASP A 55 -10.29 -22.44 7.94
N TRP A 56 -9.73 -21.58 7.12
CA TRP A 56 -8.45 -21.81 6.46
C TRP A 56 -7.30 -21.96 7.47
N ILE A 57 -7.20 -21.08 8.48
CA ILE A 57 -6.17 -21.17 9.54
C ILE A 57 -6.31 -22.47 10.31
N SER A 58 -7.52 -22.92 10.62
CA SER A 58 -7.73 -24.16 11.38
C SER A 58 -7.05 -25.37 10.74
N ILE A 59 -6.95 -25.37 9.41
CA ILE A 59 -6.36 -26.45 8.61
C ILE A 59 -4.85 -26.23 8.38
N ASN A 60 -4.41 -24.96 8.28
CA ASN A 60 -3.08 -24.61 7.79
C ASN A 60 -2.14 -24.01 8.85
N LYS A 61 -2.58 -23.90 10.12
CA LYS A 61 -1.80 -23.24 11.20
C LYS A 61 -0.40 -23.79 11.40
N ASP A 62 -0.19 -25.09 11.18
CA ASP A 62 1.10 -25.77 11.38
C ASP A 62 2.17 -25.32 10.37
N ARG A 63 1.80 -24.55 9.33
CA ARG A 63 2.71 -23.91 8.38
C ARG A 63 3.45 -22.74 9.01
N PHE A 64 2.91 -22.15 10.06
CA PHE A 64 3.38 -20.88 10.64
C PHE A 64 3.86 -21.09 12.08
N ILE A 65 4.85 -20.28 12.49
CA ILE A 65 5.30 -20.25 13.89
C ILE A 65 4.15 -19.81 14.81
N ARG A 66 3.31 -18.90 14.31
CA ARG A 66 2.14 -18.39 15.01
C ARG A 66 1.11 -17.87 14.00
N THR A 67 -0.16 -17.97 14.34
CA THR A 67 -1.26 -17.34 13.60
C THR A 67 -2.15 -16.57 14.56
N GLN A 68 -2.66 -15.42 14.13
CA GLN A 68 -3.63 -14.63 14.90
C GLN A 68 -4.58 -13.89 13.98
N ILE A 69 -5.89 -13.91 14.32
CA ILE A 69 -6.89 -13.03 13.72
C ILE A 69 -7.29 -11.99 14.76
N ILE A 70 -7.34 -10.73 14.33
CA ILE A 70 -7.79 -9.58 15.11
C ILE A 70 -8.92 -8.95 14.31
N ALA A 71 -10.14 -8.99 14.84
CA ALA A 71 -11.31 -8.41 14.21
C ALA A 71 -11.97 -7.40 15.13
N VAL A 72 -12.53 -6.34 14.57
CA VAL A 72 -13.34 -5.34 15.27
C VAL A 72 -14.78 -5.36 14.78
N GLU A 73 -15.70 -4.88 15.61
CA GLU A 73 -17.13 -4.89 15.28
C GLU A 73 -17.51 -3.82 14.24
N LYS A 74 -16.73 -2.75 14.12
CA LYS A 74 -17.03 -1.60 13.25
C LYS A 74 -15.79 -1.18 12.49
N ASN A 75 -15.98 -0.79 11.25
CA ASN A 75 -14.91 -0.23 10.42
C ASN A 75 -14.34 1.04 11.07
N THR A 76 -13.03 1.07 11.25
CA THR A 76 -12.25 2.15 11.86
C THR A 76 -11.35 2.88 10.86
N GLY A 77 -11.21 2.35 9.65
CA GLY A 77 -10.38 2.85 8.57
C GLY A 77 -9.07 2.08 8.44
N VAL A 78 -8.53 2.12 7.23
CA VAL A 78 -7.37 1.31 6.83
C VAL A 78 -6.14 1.55 7.70
N SER A 79 -5.83 2.80 8.05
CA SER A 79 -4.70 3.15 8.93
C SER A 79 -4.82 2.50 10.32
N ALA A 80 -6.00 2.56 10.94
CA ALA A 80 -6.25 1.94 12.24
C ALA A 80 -6.17 0.41 12.16
N ASN A 81 -6.63 -0.17 11.05
CA ASN A 81 -6.53 -1.60 10.78
C ASN A 81 -5.07 -2.06 10.67
N TYR A 82 -4.24 -1.35 9.90
CA TYR A 82 -2.80 -1.61 9.85
C TYR A 82 -2.15 -1.50 11.23
N ASN A 83 -2.42 -0.42 11.97
CA ASN A 83 -1.81 -0.21 13.30
C ASN A 83 -2.14 -1.32 14.29
N ARG A 84 -3.38 -1.83 14.28
CA ARG A 84 -3.77 -3.00 15.10
C ARG A 84 -2.96 -4.24 14.74
N GLY A 85 -2.86 -4.50 13.45
CA GLY A 85 -2.08 -5.63 12.95
C GLY A 85 -0.59 -5.50 13.30
N VAL A 86 0.02 -4.34 13.06
CA VAL A 86 1.42 -4.05 13.41
C VAL A 86 1.69 -4.23 14.90
N ALA A 87 0.78 -3.81 15.77
CA ALA A 87 0.92 -3.99 17.21
C ALA A 87 0.97 -5.47 17.63
N ALA A 88 0.34 -6.35 16.87
CA ALA A 88 0.34 -7.80 17.12
C ALA A 88 1.55 -8.53 16.49
N CYS A 89 2.25 -7.91 15.56
CA CYS A 89 3.44 -8.48 14.92
C CYS A 89 4.61 -8.58 15.90
N THR A 90 5.26 -9.76 15.94
CA THR A 90 6.41 -10.04 16.81
C THR A 90 7.70 -10.28 16.01
N GLY A 91 7.63 -10.43 14.70
CA GLY A 91 8.77 -10.58 13.82
C GLY A 91 9.63 -9.33 13.73
N SER A 92 10.89 -9.50 13.36
CA SER A 92 11.85 -8.41 13.15
C SER A 92 11.53 -7.57 11.91
N TRP A 93 10.86 -8.19 10.95
CA TRP A 93 10.43 -7.60 9.69
C TRP A 93 8.94 -7.83 9.48
N ILE A 94 8.29 -6.89 8.82
CA ILE A 94 6.87 -6.97 8.49
C ILE A 94 6.72 -6.90 6.97
N LYS A 95 5.99 -7.84 6.39
CA LYS A 95 5.46 -7.84 5.04
C LYS A 95 3.97 -7.54 5.10
N ASN A 96 3.55 -6.38 4.59
CA ASN A 96 2.14 -6.05 4.46
C ASN A 96 1.55 -6.69 3.20
N VAL A 97 0.33 -7.21 3.31
CA VAL A 97 -0.44 -7.79 2.21
C VAL A 97 -1.89 -7.36 2.37
N ASP A 98 -2.49 -6.80 1.34
CA ASP A 98 -3.93 -6.51 1.33
C ASP A 98 -4.71 -7.81 1.07
N GLY A 99 -5.92 -7.92 1.62
CA GLY A 99 -6.70 -9.16 1.61
C GLY A 99 -7.20 -9.61 0.23
N ASP A 100 -6.85 -8.90 -0.84
CA ASP A 100 -7.15 -9.18 -2.24
C ASP A 100 -5.90 -9.30 -3.13
N ASP A 101 -4.70 -9.07 -2.56
CA ASP A 101 -3.42 -9.17 -3.26
C ASP A 101 -2.73 -10.51 -3.00
N LEU A 102 -1.71 -10.80 -3.82
CA LEU A 102 -0.92 -12.01 -3.71
C LEU A 102 0.58 -11.68 -3.59
N ILE A 103 1.33 -12.60 -2.99
CA ILE A 103 2.80 -12.53 -2.98
C ILE A 103 3.40 -13.72 -3.74
N THR A 104 4.56 -13.50 -4.37
CA THR A 104 5.26 -14.61 -5.05
C THR A 104 5.83 -15.60 -4.04
N PRO A 105 6.01 -16.90 -4.39
CA PRO A 105 6.48 -17.91 -3.44
C PRO A 105 7.81 -17.60 -2.77
N ASN A 106 8.70 -16.87 -3.45
CA ASN A 106 10.01 -16.47 -2.95
C ASN A 106 10.03 -15.05 -2.34
N CYS A 107 8.88 -14.41 -2.12
CA CYS A 107 8.80 -13.01 -1.68
C CYS A 107 9.65 -12.76 -0.44
N ILE A 108 9.43 -13.49 0.65
CA ILE A 108 10.14 -13.26 1.92
C ILE A 108 11.64 -13.58 1.78
N GLU A 109 11.97 -14.69 1.16
CA GLU A 109 13.36 -15.10 0.95
C GLU A 109 14.15 -14.10 0.11
N SER A 110 13.54 -13.58 -0.98
CA SER A 110 14.17 -12.57 -1.84
C SER A 110 14.41 -11.25 -1.10
N ASN A 111 13.43 -10.77 -0.33
CA ASN A 111 13.60 -9.56 0.47
C ASN A 111 14.75 -9.73 1.49
N LEU A 112 14.78 -10.82 2.24
CA LEU A 112 15.82 -11.08 3.23
C LEU A 112 17.21 -11.23 2.58
N ARG A 113 17.31 -11.96 1.49
CA ARG A 113 18.56 -12.11 0.71
C ARG A 113 19.09 -10.75 0.21
N TYR A 114 18.20 -9.84 -0.17
CA TYR A 114 18.60 -8.50 -0.60
C TYR A 114 19.12 -7.68 0.57
N ILE A 115 18.44 -7.72 1.72
CA ILE A 115 18.82 -7.01 2.95
C ILE A 115 20.16 -7.51 3.51
N GLU A 116 20.44 -8.81 3.44
CA GLU A 116 21.74 -9.36 3.89
C GLU A 116 22.94 -8.73 3.15
N LYS A 117 22.75 -8.33 1.90
CA LYS A 117 23.78 -7.68 1.08
C LYS A 117 23.88 -6.17 1.32
N HIS A 118 22.90 -5.58 1.99
CA HIS A 118 22.76 -4.14 2.18
C HIS A 118 22.28 -3.85 3.62
N SER A 119 23.21 -3.79 4.56
CA SER A 119 22.94 -3.74 6.00
C SER A 119 22.24 -2.47 6.50
N ASP A 120 22.17 -1.43 5.69
CA ASP A 120 21.56 -0.12 5.99
C ASP A 120 20.06 -0.06 5.64
N ILE A 121 19.51 -1.13 5.04
CA ILE A 121 18.11 -1.17 4.65
C ILE A 121 17.20 -1.32 5.89
N GLU A 122 16.20 -0.46 5.97
CA GLU A 122 15.12 -0.53 6.94
C GLU A 122 13.74 -0.55 6.27
N VAL A 123 13.64 0.04 5.06
CA VAL A 123 12.42 0.14 4.25
C VAL A 123 12.75 -0.30 2.83
N LEU A 124 12.18 -1.40 2.39
CA LEU A 124 12.42 -1.99 1.08
C LEU A 124 11.11 -2.12 0.29
N PHE A 125 11.17 -1.67 -0.94
CA PHE A 125 10.17 -1.93 -1.97
C PHE A 125 10.73 -2.86 -3.03
N SER A 126 9.85 -3.46 -3.80
CA SER A 126 10.23 -4.33 -4.91
C SER A 126 9.31 -4.13 -6.11
N ASP A 127 9.55 -4.88 -7.17
CA ASP A 127 8.65 -4.86 -8.32
C ASP A 127 7.37 -5.65 -8.05
N MET A 128 6.32 -5.32 -8.81
CA MET A 128 5.05 -6.03 -8.77
C MET A 128 4.44 -6.19 -10.17
N ILE A 129 3.63 -7.21 -10.29
CA ILE A 129 2.71 -7.40 -11.42
C ILE A 129 1.34 -6.84 -11.06
N VAL A 130 0.74 -6.08 -11.95
CA VAL A 130 -0.66 -5.68 -11.85
C VAL A 130 -1.49 -6.58 -12.76
N PHE A 131 -2.49 -7.25 -12.19
CA PHE A 131 -3.35 -8.18 -12.92
C PHE A 131 -4.84 -7.91 -12.69
N ARG A 132 -5.71 -8.49 -13.50
CA ARG A 132 -7.16 -8.37 -13.36
C ARG A 132 -7.86 -9.71 -13.53
N GLY A 133 -8.73 -10.06 -12.57
CA GLY A 133 -9.43 -11.35 -12.57
C GLY A 133 -8.47 -12.51 -12.30
N SER A 134 -8.07 -13.26 -13.32
CA SER A 134 -7.06 -14.31 -13.22
C SER A 134 -5.65 -13.75 -13.18
N GLU A 135 -4.74 -14.38 -12.43
CA GLU A 135 -3.32 -14.03 -12.34
C GLU A 135 -2.60 -14.02 -13.70
N ASP A 136 -3.06 -14.80 -14.65
CA ASP A 136 -2.52 -14.86 -16.03
C ASP A 136 -2.85 -13.60 -16.85
N ASN A 137 -3.87 -12.84 -16.44
CA ASN A 137 -4.26 -11.60 -17.11
C ASN A 137 -3.47 -10.41 -16.58
N VAL A 138 -2.17 -10.40 -16.88
CA VAL A 138 -1.25 -9.32 -16.51
C VAL A 138 -1.52 -8.09 -17.35
N LEU A 139 -1.71 -6.95 -16.69
CA LEU A 139 -1.90 -5.65 -17.31
C LEU A 139 -0.56 -4.94 -17.57
N TYR A 140 0.31 -4.89 -16.57
CA TYR A 140 1.65 -4.30 -16.65
C TYR A 140 2.49 -4.69 -15.43
N LYS A 141 3.81 -4.43 -15.52
CA LYS A 141 4.73 -4.46 -14.38
C LYS A 141 4.94 -3.04 -13.87
N TYR A 142 5.16 -2.90 -12.57
CA TYR A 142 5.45 -1.59 -11.98
C TYR A 142 6.76 -0.99 -12.52
N SER A 143 7.79 -1.82 -12.74
CA SER A 143 9.09 -1.40 -13.29
C SER A 143 9.03 -0.83 -14.71
N ASP A 144 7.91 -1.01 -15.43
CA ASP A 144 7.67 -0.37 -16.73
C ASP A 144 7.37 1.14 -16.59
N THR A 145 7.21 1.64 -15.35
CA THR A 145 6.99 3.07 -15.06
C THR A 145 8.31 3.81 -14.84
N ASP A 146 8.35 5.10 -15.15
CA ASP A 146 9.57 5.94 -15.00
C ASP A 146 9.83 6.35 -13.55
N PHE A 147 10.04 5.35 -12.67
CA PHE A 147 10.16 5.62 -11.24
C PHE A 147 11.50 5.22 -10.59
N LYS A 148 12.34 4.48 -11.26
CA LYS A 148 13.58 3.90 -10.71
C LYS A 148 14.55 4.96 -10.13
N GLY A 149 14.66 6.11 -10.76
CA GLY A 149 15.53 7.21 -10.29
C GLY A 149 15.18 7.78 -8.91
N PHE A 150 13.98 7.52 -8.39
CA PHE A 150 13.60 7.92 -7.03
C PHE A 150 14.40 7.15 -5.96
N PHE A 151 14.59 5.87 -6.13
CA PHE A 151 15.19 5.01 -5.11
C PHE A 151 16.72 5.20 -4.97
N GLU A 152 17.34 5.82 -5.95
CA GLU A 152 18.77 6.18 -5.90
C GLU A 152 19.03 7.43 -5.05
N LEU A 153 18.00 8.24 -4.85
CA LEU A 153 18.10 9.48 -4.08
C LEU A 153 18.32 9.21 -2.58
N PRO A 154 19.01 10.10 -1.86
CA PRO A 154 19.04 10.08 -0.41
C PRO A 154 17.66 10.41 0.18
N ALA A 155 17.41 10.02 1.43
CA ALA A 155 16.09 10.16 2.08
C ALA A 155 15.49 11.57 1.99
N ASN A 156 16.32 12.62 2.20
CA ASN A 156 15.86 14.01 2.12
C ASN A 156 15.37 14.40 0.70
N ASP A 157 16.01 13.88 -0.35
CA ASP A 157 15.59 14.18 -1.72
C ASP A 157 14.42 13.29 -2.14
N GLN A 158 14.31 12.07 -1.59
CA GLN A 158 13.09 11.27 -1.68
C GLN A 158 11.90 12.00 -1.03
N PHE A 159 12.11 12.59 0.17
CA PHE A 159 11.10 13.42 0.82
C PHE A 159 10.62 14.56 -0.07
N LYS A 160 11.57 15.35 -0.68
CA LYS A 160 11.22 16.45 -1.58
C LYS A 160 10.44 15.99 -2.82
N ARG A 161 10.71 14.79 -3.32
CA ARG A 161 9.92 14.21 -4.42
C ARG A 161 8.54 13.78 -3.96
N LEU A 162 8.45 13.14 -2.79
CA LEU A 162 7.19 12.65 -2.23
C LEU A 162 6.22 13.77 -1.88
N ILE A 163 6.66 14.91 -1.35
CA ILE A 163 5.74 16.02 -1.07
C ILE A 163 5.07 16.58 -2.34
N ILE A 164 5.62 16.32 -3.52
CA ILE A 164 5.00 16.64 -4.81
C ILE A 164 4.04 15.54 -5.23
N ARG A 165 4.50 14.27 -5.24
CA ARG A 165 3.72 13.16 -5.82
C ARG A 165 4.11 11.82 -5.21
N ASN A 166 3.10 11.00 -4.85
CA ASN A 166 3.29 9.59 -4.51
C ASN A 166 3.17 8.70 -5.75
N GLN A 167 4.12 7.78 -5.91
CA GLN A 167 4.12 6.76 -6.97
C GLN A 167 4.63 5.41 -6.45
N LEU A 168 4.72 5.23 -5.12
CA LEU A 168 5.29 4.02 -4.54
C LEU A 168 4.29 2.85 -4.54
N PRO A 169 4.75 1.63 -4.83
CA PRO A 169 3.90 0.44 -4.91
C PRO A 169 3.70 -0.17 -3.51
N SER A 170 2.73 0.35 -2.74
CA SER A 170 2.48 -0.05 -1.33
C SER A 170 2.39 -1.56 -1.12
N ALA A 171 1.83 -2.31 -2.07
CA ALA A 171 1.72 -3.77 -2.03
C ALA A 171 3.06 -4.50 -1.90
N THR A 172 4.20 -3.84 -2.19
CA THR A 172 5.52 -4.47 -2.14
C THR A 172 6.30 -4.18 -0.84
N LEU A 173 5.77 -3.34 0.05
CA LEU A 173 6.46 -2.94 1.27
C LEU A 173 6.96 -4.13 2.09
N PHE A 174 8.26 -4.06 2.44
CA PHE A 174 8.92 -4.90 3.43
C PHE A 174 9.74 -3.99 4.36
N ILE A 175 9.43 -3.97 5.65
CA ILE A 175 9.91 -2.95 6.57
C ILE A 175 10.34 -3.54 7.92
N LYS A 176 11.37 -2.99 8.55
CA LYS A 176 11.72 -3.31 9.94
C LYS A 176 10.55 -3.02 10.87
N ALA A 177 10.23 -3.98 11.72
CA ALA A 177 9.12 -3.86 12.67
C ALA A 177 9.27 -2.65 13.61
N ASP A 178 10.49 -2.39 14.09
CA ASP A 178 10.77 -1.26 15.00
C ASP A 178 10.52 0.09 14.34
N VAL A 179 10.84 0.22 13.03
CA VAL A 179 10.58 1.44 12.26
C VAL A 179 9.08 1.66 12.13
N LEU A 180 8.33 0.64 11.72
CA LEU A 180 6.88 0.76 11.54
C LEU A 180 6.14 0.99 12.88
N LYS A 181 6.61 0.39 13.97
CA LYS A 181 6.06 0.64 15.33
C LYS A 181 6.37 2.05 15.84
N LYS A 182 7.54 2.59 15.49
CA LYS A 182 7.94 3.96 15.87
C LYS A 182 7.18 5.03 15.08
N TYR A 183 6.86 4.75 13.83
CA TYR A 183 6.13 5.64 12.93
C TYR A 183 4.85 4.93 12.46
N PRO A 184 3.78 4.91 13.29
CA PRO A 184 2.52 4.25 12.91
C PRO A 184 1.81 5.00 11.78
N TYR A 185 0.92 4.32 11.09
CA TYR A 185 0.04 4.92 10.09
C TYR A 185 -0.82 6.03 10.71
N ASN A 186 -1.00 7.14 10.01
CA ASN A 186 -1.76 8.28 10.53
C ASN A 186 -3.27 8.05 10.38
N GLU A 187 -3.95 7.80 11.50
CA GLU A 187 -5.39 7.49 11.55
C GLU A 187 -6.31 8.69 11.26
N VAL A 188 -5.75 9.90 11.18
CA VAL A 188 -6.50 11.10 10.79
C VAL A 188 -6.95 11.00 9.32
N TYR A 189 -6.14 10.36 8.46
CA TYR A 189 -6.39 10.22 7.02
C TYR A 189 -6.97 8.84 6.72
N LYS A 190 -8.30 8.71 6.82
CA LYS A 190 -8.97 7.40 6.77
C LYS A 190 -8.94 6.71 5.42
N GLY A 191 -8.78 7.46 4.33
CA GLY A 191 -8.81 6.95 2.95
C GLY A 191 -7.43 6.91 2.28
N VAL A 192 -6.36 7.28 2.98
CA VAL A 192 -4.98 7.22 2.49
C VAL A 192 -4.04 6.92 3.66
N GLU A 193 -3.44 5.75 3.67
CA GLU A 193 -2.54 5.30 4.73
C GLU A 193 -1.08 5.39 4.31
N ASP A 194 -0.80 5.02 3.07
CA ASP A 194 0.53 4.81 2.52
C ASP A 194 1.30 6.12 2.30
N TYR A 195 0.71 7.08 1.62
CA TYR A 195 1.39 8.32 1.24
C TYR A 195 1.85 9.14 2.46
N PRO A 196 1.02 9.40 3.50
CA PRO A 196 1.49 10.04 4.73
C PRO A 196 2.64 9.28 5.40
N MET A 197 2.62 7.94 5.34
CA MET A 197 3.68 7.10 5.89
C MET A 197 5.01 7.33 5.16
N TRP A 198 5.03 7.33 3.82
CA TRP A 198 6.26 7.52 3.04
C TRP A 198 6.85 8.91 3.28
N VAL A 199 6.02 9.93 3.35
CA VAL A 199 6.44 11.31 3.69
C VAL A 199 7.04 11.34 5.10
N THR A 200 6.40 10.70 6.08
CA THR A 200 6.88 10.62 7.46
C THR A 200 8.24 9.92 7.55
N LEU A 201 8.38 8.75 6.92
CA LEU A 201 9.63 7.96 6.96
C LEU A 201 10.79 8.75 6.35
N THR A 202 10.62 9.27 5.13
CA THR A 202 11.70 9.97 4.42
C THR A 202 12.08 11.29 5.08
N ARG A 203 11.10 12.02 5.65
CA ARG A 203 11.36 13.24 6.45
C ARG A 203 12.20 12.94 7.70
N ASN A 204 12.03 11.76 8.29
CA ASN A 204 12.79 11.31 9.46
C ASN A 204 14.11 10.59 9.10
N GLY A 205 14.55 10.66 7.85
CA GLY A 205 15.85 10.16 7.41
C GLY A 205 15.86 8.68 6.99
N HIS A 206 14.72 8.00 7.01
CA HIS A 206 14.62 6.62 6.53
C HIS A 206 14.58 6.59 5.01
N LYS A 207 15.67 6.16 4.39
CA LYS A 207 15.73 5.97 2.93
C LYS A 207 14.87 4.78 2.53
N ILE A 208 14.11 4.95 1.46
CA ILE A 208 13.36 3.88 0.80
C ILE A 208 14.24 3.26 -0.27
N PHE A 209 14.47 1.94 -0.16
CA PHE A 209 15.24 1.15 -1.12
C PHE A 209 14.33 0.37 -2.06
N TYR A 210 14.88 -0.08 -3.18
CA TYR A 210 14.14 -0.84 -4.17
C TYR A 210 14.95 -2.04 -4.66
N MET A 211 14.30 -3.17 -4.77
CA MET A 211 14.81 -4.40 -5.35
C MET A 211 14.10 -4.69 -6.68
N ASP A 212 14.84 -4.83 -7.77
CA ASP A 212 14.28 -5.12 -9.11
C ASP A 212 13.94 -6.63 -9.24
N GLU A 213 13.07 -7.10 -8.35
CA GLU A 213 12.55 -8.48 -8.33
C GLU A 213 11.05 -8.44 -8.00
N ILE A 214 10.24 -9.19 -8.75
CA ILE A 214 8.80 -9.24 -8.53
C ILE A 214 8.51 -10.05 -7.27
N THR A 215 7.89 -9.42 -6.27
CA THR A 215 7.51 -10.09 -5.01
C THR A 215 6.03 -10.03 -4.73
N ALA A 216 5.28 -9.17 -5.42
CA ALA A 216 3.85 -9.00 -5.23
C ALA A 216 3.09 -9.04 -6.56
N LYS A 217 1.81 -9.41 -6.47
CA LYS A 217 0.84 -9.34 -7.57
C LYS A 217 -0.36 -8.56 -7.06
N TYR A 218 -0.50 -7.33 -7.57
CA TYR A 218 -1.58 -6.41 -7.21
C TYR A 218 -2.82 -6.70 -8.05
N ARG A 219 -3.95 -6.98 -7.39
CA ARG A 219 -5.23 -7.25 -8.04
C ARG A 219 -5.96 -5.95 -8.34
N LYS A 220 -6.06 -5.61 -9.62
CA LYS A 220 -6.79 -4.41 -10.05
C LYS A 220 -8.28 -4.72 -10.22
N GLY A 221 -9.09 -4.18 -9.33
CA GLY A 221 -10.55 -4.31 -9.32
C GLY A 221 -11.25 -3.00 -9.01
N ASP A 222 -12.54 -3.07 -8.69
CA ASP A 222 -13.25 -1.98 -8.01
C ASP A 222 -12.75 -1.95 -6.54
N SER A 223 -12.14 -0.84 -6.15
CA SER A 223 -11.51 -0.64 -4.85
C SER A 223 -11.97 0.64 -4.18
N LEU A 224 -11.47 0.89 -2.96
CA LEU A 224 -11.71 2.17 -2.28
C LEU A 224 -11.28 3.38 -3.12
N THR A 225 -10.22 3.25 -3.90
CA THR A 225 -9.66 4.33 -4.71
C THR A 225 -10.16 4.35 -6.16
N SER A 226 -10.62 3.22 -6.71
CA SER A 226 -11.03 3.09 -8.11
C SER A 226 -12.38 2.40 -8.26
N SER A 227 -13.21 2.88 -9.19
CA SER A 227 -14.49 2.25 -9.56
C SER A 227 -14.89 2.62 -10.98
N SER A 228 -15.57 1.69 -11.66
CA SER A 228 -16.16 1.97 -12.98
C SER A 228 -17.37 2.92 -12.91
N GLN A 229 -17.99 3.06 -11.75
CA GLN A 229 -19.23 3.83 -11.57
C GLN A 229 -19.01 5.32 -11.24
N ARG A 230 -17.80 5.70 -10.82
CA ARG A 230 -17.45 7.07 -10.39
C ARG A 230 -16.16 7.57 -11.04
N LEU A 231 -15.99 8.89 -11.13
CA LEU A 231 -14.77 9.52 -11.63
C LEU A 231 -13.67 9.52 -10.56
N TYR A 232 -14.04 9.77 -9.31
CA TYR A 232 -13.15 9.78 -8.16
C TYR A 232 -13.74 9.03 -6.96
N SER A 233 -12.89 8.48 -6.12
CA SER A 233 -13.25 8.10 -4.77
C SER A 233 -13.31 9.36 -3.90
N THR A 234 -14.49 9.76 -3.45
CA THR A 234 -14.62 10.90 -2.53
C THR A 234 -13.89 10.62 -1.21
N PHE A 235 -14.02 9.43 -0.68
CA PHE A 235 -13.34 9.00 0.55
C PHE A 235 -11.81 9.16 0.48
N TYR A 236 -11.20 8.72 -0.63
CA TYR A 236 -9.77 8.91 -0.87
C TYR A 236 -9.41 10.38 -1.07
N MET A 237 -10.14 11.10 -1.93
CA MET A 237 -9.83 12.49 -2.27
C MET A 237 -10.00 13.44 -1.10
N ASP A 238 -11.03 13.24 -0.27
CA ASP A 238 -11.24 14.04 0.95
C ASP A 238 -10.08 13.83 1.96
N SER A 239 -9.59 12.60 2.08
CA SER A 239 -8.42 12.30 2.91
C SER A 239 -7.13 12.91 2.34
N MET A 240 -6.95 12.87 1.02
CA MET A 240 -5.82 13.52 0.33
C MET A 240 -5.85 15.04 0.50
N GLU A 241 -7.02 15.67 0.39
CA GLU A 241 -7.16 17.11 0.58
C GLU A 241 -6.87 17.51 2.04
N GLN A 242 -7.34 16.72 3.02
CA GLN A 242 -6.98 16.93 4.43
C GLN A 242 -5.47 16.79 4.67
N PHE A 243 -4.83 15.76 4.11
CA PHE A 243 -3.38 15.57 4.22
C PHE A 243 -2.61 16.72 3.58
N TYR A 244 -3.04 17.17 2.40
CA TYR A 244 -2.44 18.32 1.73
C TYR A 244 -2.47 19.56 2.62
N TRP A 245 -3.65 19.98 3.10
CA TRP A 245 -3.79 21.22 3.85
C TRP A 245 -3.18 21.17 5.25
N ARG A 246 -3.09 19.99 5.87
CA ARG A 246 -2.53 19.84 7.21
C ARG A 246 -1.02 19.70 7.22
N GLU A 247 -0.43 19.10 6.19
CA GLU A 247 1.00 18.75 6.18
C GLU A 247 1.70 19.16 4.88
N LEU A 248 1.29 18.61 3.70
CA LEU A 248 2.04 18.79 2.46
C LEU A 248 2.20 20.25 2.04
N TYR A 249 1.18 21.08 2.21
CA TYR A 249 1.23 22.49 1.85
C TYR A 249 2.32 23.24 2.62
N TYR A 250 2.48 22.96 3.91
CA TYR A 250 3.53 23.57 4.71
C TYR A 250 4.91 23.07 4.28
N PHE A 251 5.07 21.77 4.04
CA PHE A 251 6.33 21.21 3.55
C PHE A 251 6.72 21.77 2.19
N LEU A 252 5.77 21.91 1.27
CA LEU A 252 5.99 22.51 -0.04
C LEU A 252 6.43 23.99 0.08
N LYS A 253 5.82 24.76 0.97
CA LYS A 253 6.21 26.14 1.24
C LYS A 253 7.61 26.25 1.86
N GLU A 254 7.90 25.45 2.86
CA GLU A 254 9.23 25.41 3.50
C GLU A 254 10.35 25.07 2.52
N ASN A 255 10.05 24.24 1.51
CA ASN A 255 10.99 23.85 0.48
C ASN A 255 10.94 24.73 -0.80
N ASN A 256 10.16 25.83 -0.80
CA ASN A 256 9.94 26.72 -1.96
C ASN A 256 9.51 25.97 -3.22
N CYS A 257 8.67 24.93 -3.07
CA CYS A 257 8.22 24.04 -4.14
C CYS A 257 6.88 24.49 -4.73
N GLU A 258 6.88 25.54 -5.55
CA GLU A 258 5.67 26.06 -6.23
C GLU A 258 5.06 25.02 -7.18
N GLU A 259 5.88 24.21 -7.84
CA GLU A 259 5.44 23.13 -8.73
C GLU A 259 4.54 22.14 -8.00
N GLY A 260 4.95 21.71 -6.80
CA GLY A 260 4.15 20.79 -5.98
C GLY A 260 2.83 21.41 -5.52
N ILE A 261 2.82 22.68 -5.14
CA ILE A 261 1.59 23.40 -4.81
C ILE A 261 0.66 23.40 -6.01
N LEU A 262 1.15 23.78 -7.19
CA LEU A 262 0.36 23.82 -8.42
C LEU A 262 -0.15 22.44 -8.82
N TYR A 263 0.67 21.38 -8.65
CA TYR A 263 0.27 19.99 -8.90
C TYR A 263 -0.95 19.60 -8.07
N HIS A 264 -0.91 19.77 -6.76
CA HIS A 264 -2.02 19.41 -5.88
C HIS A 264 -3.27 20.28 -6.15
N MET A 265 -3.12 21.59 -6.32
CA MET A 265 -4.24 22.48 -6.61
C MET A 265 -4.97 22.10 -7.90
N LYS A 266 -4.27 21.72 -8.96
CA LYS A 266 -4.88 21.23 -10.20
C LYS A 266 -5.67 19.94 -9.97
N HIS A 267 -5.15 19.00 -9.18
CA HIS A 267 -5.84 17.74 -8.88
C HIS A 267 -7.12 17.97 -8.07
N PHE A 268 -7.08 18.83 -7.06
CA PHE A 268 -8.28 19.20 -6.29
C PHE A 268 -9.30 19.95 -7.13
N MET A 269 -8.87 20.85 -8.01
CA MET A 269 -9.75 21.52 -8.94
C MET A 269 -10.48 20.51 -9.85
N LEU A 270 -9.76 19.53 -10.40
CA LEU A 270 -10.35 18.45 -11.19
C LEU A 270 -11.34 17.61 -10.38
N TYR A 271 -11.01 17.30 -9.14
CA TYR A 271 -11.91 16.59 -8.23
C TYR A 271 -13.20 17.37 -8.00
N HIS A 272 -13.11 18.65 -7.66
CA HIS A 272 -14.31 19.49 -7.46
C HIS A 272 -15.14 19.66 -8.73
N ILE A 273 -14.50 19.78 -9.90
CA ILE A 273 -15.21 19.75 -11.19
C ILE A 273 -15.96 18.43 -11.37
N ALA A 274 -15.34 17.30 -11.05
CA ALA A 274 -15.98 15.99 -11.14
C ALA A 274 -17.24 15.90 -10.27
N ILE A 275 -17.19 16.44 -9.05
CA ILE A 275 -18.33 16.47 -8.13
C ILE A 275 -19.43 17.41 -8.63
N VAL A 276 -19.08 18.68 -8.90
CA VAL A 276 -20.07 19.74 -9.14
C VAL A 276 -20.67 19.65 -10.55
N VAL A 277 -19.83 19.40 -11.57
CA VAL A 277 -20.28 19.42 -12.97
C VAL A 277 -20.80 18.06 -13.42
N PHE A 278 -20.12 16.98 -13.02
CA PHE A 278 -20.43 15.62 -13.49
C PHE A 278 -21.15 14.75 -12.46
N ASN A 279 -21.48 15.33 -11.28
CA ASN A 279 -22.06 14.59 -10.15
C ASN A 279 -21.27 13.27 -9.85
N ASN A 280 -19.97 13.31 -10.07
CA ASN A 280 -19.02 12.20 -9.91
C ASN A 280 -19.38 10.91 -10.67
N LYS A 281 -20.22 10.97 -11.69
CA LYS A 281 -20.67 9.78 -12.45
C LYS A 281 -19.62 9.33 -13.43
N GLY A 282 -19.28 8.01 -13.39
CA GLY A 282 -18.31 7.37 -14.28
C GLY A 282 -18.88 7.03 -15.68
N LEU A 283 -19.82 7.79 -16.23
CA LEU A 283 -20.38 7.57 -17.57
C LEU A 283 -19.30 7.73 -18.64
N PHE A 284 -19.36 6.93 -19.70
CA PHE A 284 -18.37 6.92 -20.78
C PHE A 284 -18.08 8.33 -21.33
N PHE A 285 -19.12 9.11 -21.61
CA PHE A 285 -18.97 10.47 -22.12
C PHE A 285 -18.27 11.39 -21.10
N TYR A 286 -18.60 11.28 -19.81
CA TYR A 286 -17.96 12.08 -18.76
C TYR A 286 -16.49 11.69 -18.58
N ARG A 287 -16.15 10.39 -18.69
CA ARG A 287 -14.76 9.93 -18.65
C ARG A 287 -13.96 10.48 -19.83
N ALA A 288 -14.51 10.48 -21.03
CA ALA A 288 -13.85 11.02 -22.22
C ALA A 288 -13.59 12.52 -22.08
N LEU A 289 -14.61 13.31 -21.68
CA LEU A 289 -14.48 14.75 -21.47
C LEU A 289 -13.50 15.06 -20.34
N PHE A 290 -13.53 14.28 -19.27
CA PHE A 290 -12.64 14.43 -18.13
C PHE A 290 -11.19 14.11 -18.49
N SER A 291 -10.94 13.10 -19.33
CA SER A 291 -9.61 12.81 -19.87
C SER A 291 -9.05 14.00 -20.67
N ILE A 292 -9.88 14.65 -21.48
CA ILE A 292 -9.46 15.87 -22.20
C ILE A 292 -9.09 17.00 -21.24
N LEU A 293 -9.89 17.22 -20.20
CA LEU A 293 -9.59 18.21 -19.16
C LEU A 293 -8.26 17.94 -18.44
N ARG A 294 -7.98 16.69 -18.10
CA ARG A 294 -6.71 16.29 -17.48
C ARG A 294 -5.51 16.61 -18.37
N ARG A 295 -5.61 16.32 -19.69
CA ARG A 295 -4.55 16.67 -20.66
C ARG A 295 -4.33 18.18 -20.77
N ILE A 296 -5.41 18.97 -20.88
CA ILE A 296 -5.31 20.43 -20.94
C ILE A 296 -4.62 21.00 -19.70
N LEU A 297 -4.93 20.48 -18.52
CA LEU A 297 -4.35 20.92 -17.26
C LEU A 297 -2.97 20.30 -16.96
N LYS A 298 -2.49 19.40 -17.83
CA LYS A 298 -1.23 18.65 -17.62
C LYS A 298 -1.20 17.96 -16.25
N CYS A 299 -2.26 17.19 -15.96
CA CYS A 299 -2.44 16.40 -14.74
C CYS A 299 -2.30 14.89 -15.04
N GLU A 300 -1.42 14.54 -15.99
CA GLU A 300 -1.11 13.14 -16.33
C GLU A 300 0.01 12.60 -15.45
#